data_aaf60b4bac7d5f00d7a5553f98555bb5
#
_entry.id   aaf60b4bac7d5f00d7a5553f98555bb5
#
_cell.length_a   1.000
_cell.length_b   1.000
_cell.length_c   1.000
_cell.angle_alpha   90.00
_cell.angle_beta   90.00
_cell.angle_gamma   90.00
#
_symmetry.space_group_name_H-M   'P 1'
#
loop_
_entity.id
_entity.type
_entity.pdbx_description
1 polymer ?
#
loop_
_entity_poly.entity_id
_entity_poly.type
_entity_poly.pdbx_seq_one_letter_code
_entity_poly.pdbx_strand_id
1 'polypeptide(L)'
;MKSICTQLIDIIKKNLINIKKLKDTFYKKKDGSHVSEGDLLIQKLLQDEISKNYSKYFLISEENDHIERWENYNNFIVLDPIDGTENFISGMLEWGVGISVFENNKHKESAIILPDMNLQIMSGNKLIKNKSRIVGMSTRHFKKGLQPCDKNYDYRALGCSMINMYYVLTGSFNHYVDPIGGFVWDILPGLNLALENKMDVYVDDKKYNGEFLSPEKRYKIKILNK
;
A
#
# COMPACT_ATOMS: atom_id res chain seq x y z
N MET A 1 -0.92 21.67 -13.14
CA MET A 1 -2.01 20.79 -12.62
C MET A 1 -1.49 20.02 -11.41
N LYS A 2 -2.33 19.78 -10.39
CA LYS A 2 -1.98 18.86 -9.30
C LYS A 2 -1.79 17.45 -9.87
N SER A 3 -0.91 16.63 -9.27
CA SER A 3 -0.76 15.22 -9.64
C SER A 3 -2.04 14.41 -9.32
N ILE A 4 -2.21 13.26 -9.96
CA ILE A 4 -3.36 12.38 -9.71
C ILE A 4 -3.38 11.96 -8.24
N CYS A 5 -2.25 11.48 -7.73
CA CYS A 5 -2.15 11.12 -6.30
C CYS A 5 -2.55 12.27 -5.38
N THR A 6 -2.11 13.52 -5.66
CA THR A 6 -2.50 14.68 -4.84
C THR A 6 -4.01 14.90 -4.84
N GLN A 7 -4.67 14.79 -5.99
CA GLN A 7 -6.12 15.00 -6.09
C GLN A 7 -6.90 13.92 -5.34
N LEU A 8 -6.51 12.65 -5.50
CA LEU A 8 -7.14 11.53 -4.80
C LEU A 8 -6.95 11.63 -3.27
N ILE A 9 -5.76 12.04 -2.82
CA ILE A 9 -5.46 12.29 -1.39
C ILE A 9 -6.33 13.42 -0.84
N ASP A 10 -6.49 14.51 -1.57
CA ASP A 10 -7.34 15.63 -1.14
C ASP A 10 -8.79 15.19 -0.90
N ILE A 11 -9.31 14.24 -1.72
CA ILE A 11 -10.64 13.66 -1.53
C ILE A 11 -10.72 12.86 -0.23
N ILE A 12 -9.73 11.99 0.01
CA ILE A 12 -9.67 11.19 1.24
C ILE A 12 -9.65 12.11 2.47
N LYS A 13 -8.77 13.11 2.47
CA LYS A 13 -8.62 14.06 3.58
C LYS A 13 -9.90 14.84 3.88
N LYS A 14 -10.62 15.29 2.84
CA LYS A 14 -11.90 15.97 3.00
C LYS A 14 -12.98 15.09 3.63
N ASN A 15 -12.92 13.78 3.44
CA ASN A 15 -13.89 12.82 3.94
C ASN A 15 -13.43 12.05 5.17
N LEU A 16 -12.23 12.33 5.70
CA LEU A 16 -11.59 11.51 6.74
C LEU A 16 -12.45 11.33 7.99
N ILE A 17 -13.16 12.37 8.43
CA ILE A 17 -14.05 12.30 9.61
C ILE A 17 -15.17 11.28 9.37
N ASN A 18 -15.75 11.25 8.16
CA ASN A 18 -16.82 10.32 7.80
C ASN A 18 -16.29 8.90 7.67
N ILE A 19 -15.12 8.72 7.03
CA ILE A 19 -14.44 7.43 6.89
C ILE A 19 -14.22 6.81 8.29
N LYS A 20 -13.65 7.57 9.22
CA LYS A 20 -13.34 7.09 10.58
C LYS A 20 -14.56 6.69 11.40
N LYS A 21 -15.74 7.27 11.15
CA LYS A 21 -16.99 6.88 11.80
C LYS A 21 -17.51 5.50 11.37
N LEU A 22 -16.99 4.97 10.25
CA LEU A 22 -17.46 3.72 9.66
C LEU A 22 -16.67 2.48 10.11
N LYS A 23 -15.68 2.65 11.01
CA LYS A 23 -14.84 1.55 11.50
C LYS A 23 -15.61 0.43 12.19
N ASP A 24 -16.73 0.77 12.85
CA ASP A 24 -17.52 -0.18 13.61
C ASP A 24 -18.52 -0.99 12.73
N THR A 25 -18.57 -0.69 11.43
CA THR A 25 -19.40 -1.39 10.44
C THR A 25 -18.53 -2.12 9.45
N PHE A 26 -18.45 -3.46 9.59
CA PHE A 26 -17.59 -4.29 8.75
C PHE A 26 -18.19 -5.67 8.49
N TYR A 27 -17.69 -6.32 7.44
CA TYR A 27 -18.16 -7.61 6.96
C TYR A 27 -16.99 -8.56 6.76
N LYS A 28 -17.23 -9.86 6.91
CA LYS A 28 -16.24 -10.89 6.64
C LYS A 28 -16.28 -11.30 5.17
N LYS A 29 -15.14 -11.21 4.47
CA LYS A 29 -14.98 -11.72 3.10
C LYS A 29 -14.92 -13.25 3.07
N LYS A 30 -15.08 -13.85 1.88
CA LYS A 30 -15.02 -15.32 1.69
C LYS A 30 -13.67 -15.93 2.07
N ASP A 31 -12.59 -15.18 1.94
CA ASP A 31 -11.23 -15.60 2.30
C ASP A 31 -10.94 -15.46 3.80
N GLY A 32 -11.89 -14.96 4.57
CA GLY A 32 -11.81 -14.77 6.01
C GLY A 32 -11.24 -13.43 6.46
N SER A 33 -10.82 -12.56 5.55
CA SER A 33 -10.46 -11.16 5.84
C SER A 33 -11.72 -10.32 6.09
N HIS A 34 -11.53 -9.06 6.55
CA HIS A 34 -12.60 -8.11 6.73
C HIS A 34 -12.57 -7.00 5.68
N VAL A 35 -13.72 -6.41 5.42
CA VAL A 35 -13.92 -5.15 4.71
C VAL A 35 -14.79 -4.26 5.55
N SER A 36 -14.47 -3.00 5.75
CA SER A 36 -15.31 -2.03 6.47
C SER A 36 -16.07 -1.12 5.50
N GLU A 37 -17.13 -0.49 5.99
CA GLU A 37 -17.80 0.58 5.25
C GLU A 37 -16.86 1.75 4.97
N GLY A 38 -15.75 1.89 5.71
CA GLY A 38 -14.67 2.84 5.45
C GLY A 38 -13.93 2.52 4.16
N ASP A 39 -13.57 1.23 3.93
CA ASP A 39 -12.96 0.75 2.67
C ASP A 39 -13.88 1.06 1.48
N LEU A 40 -15.17 0.69 1.60
CA LEU A 40 -16.17 0.88 0.56
C LEU A 40 -16.43 2.35 0.25
N LEU A 41 -16.41 3.24 1.26
CA LEU A 41 -16.56 4.68 1.05
C LEU A 41 -15.36 5.24 0.30
N ILE A 42 -14.12 4.91 0.69
CA ILE A 42 -12.92 5.36 -0.02
C ILE A 42 -12.95 4.83 -1.46
N GLN A 43 -13.21 3.54 -1.65
CA GLN A 43 -13.35 2.93 -2.96
C GLN A 43 -14.33 3.73 -3.85
N LYS A 44 -15.54 3.98 -3.37
CA LYS A 44 -16.57 4.70 -4.11
C LYS A 44 -16.13 6.12 -4.48
N LEU A 45 -15.64 6.90 -3.51
CA LEU A 45 -15.22 8.27 -3.73
C LEU A 45 -14.12 8.39 -4.80
N LEU A 46 -13.13 7.49 -4.74
CA LEU A 46 -12.01 7.53 -5.68
C LEU A 46 -12.40 6.95 -7.05
N GLN A 47 -13.24 5.93 -7.11
CA GLN A 47 -13.76 5.38 -8.35
C GLN A 47 -14.60 6.40 -9.11
N ASP A 48 -15.46 7.16 -8.42
CA ASP A 48 -16.27 8.23 -9.01
C ASP A 48 -15.37 9.33 -9.60
N GLU A 49 -14.34 9.75 -8.88
CA GLU A 49 -13.36 10.74 -9.36
C GLU A 49 -12.55 10.22 -10.56
N ILE A 50 -12.07 8.97 -10.49
CA ILE A 50 -11.28 8.35 -11.57
C ILE A 50 -12.13 8.21 -12.82
N SER A 51 -13.35 7.73 -12.71
CA SER A 51 -14.26 7.56 -13.85
C SER A 51 -14.58 8.90 -14.54
N LYS A 52 -14.72 9.98 -13.76
CA LYS A 52 -15.03 11.31 -14.24
C LYS A 52 -13.85 12.02 -14.89
N ASN A 53 -12.68 11.99 -14.25
CA ASN A 53 -11.55 12.86 -14.59
C ASN A 53 -10.35 12.11 -15.16
N TYR A 54 -10.31 10.78 -15.03
CA TYR A 54 -9.18 9.94 -15.41
C TYR A 54 -9.61 8.68 -16.16
N SER A 55 -10.64 8.76 -17.01
CA SER A 55 -11.27 7.64 -17.72
C SER A 55 -10.32 6.81 -18.60
N LYS A 56 -9.12 7.31 -18.93
CA LYS A 56 -8.08 6.54 -19.64
C LYS A 56 -7.37 5.51 -18.75
N TYR A 57 -7.56 5.56 -17.41
CA TYR A 57 -6.96 4.62 -16.48
C TYR A 57 -7.96 3.54 -16.06
N PHE A 58 -7.49 2.31 -16.05
CA PHE A 58 -8.22 1.20 -15.44
C PHE A 58 -7.92 1.17 -13.94
N LEU A 59 -8.98 1.14 -13.11
CA LEU A 59 -8.84 1.04 -11.66
C LEU A 59 -8.67 -0.42 -11.24
N ILE A 60 -7.54 -0.70 -10.58
CA ILE A 60 -7.27 -1.97 -9.91
C ILE A 60 -7.29 -1.69 -8.41
N SER A 61 -8.18 -2.34 -7.69
CA SER A 61 -8.33 -2.13 -6.25
C SER A 61 -8.66 -3.43 -5.53
N GLU A 62 -8.33 -3.50 -4.24
CA GLU A 62 -8.69 -4.64 -3.39
C GLU A 62 -10.20 -4.89 -3.35
N GLU A 63 -11.01 -3.81 -3.39
CA GLU A 63 -12.46 -3.87 -3.29
C GLU A 63 -13.16 -3.83 -4.67
N ASN A 64 -12.46 -4.20 -5.75
CA ASN A 64 -13.01 -4.22 -7.11
C ASN A 64 -13.14 -5.65 -7.65
N ASP A 65 -14.37 -6.08 -7.93
CA ASP A 65 -14.69 -7.41 -8.46
C ASP A 65 -14.32 -7.62 -9.95
N HIS A 66 -13.90 -6.56 -10.68
CA HIS A 66 -13.71 -6.59 -12.13
C HIS A 66 -12.24 -6.53 -12.57
N ILE A 67 -11.33 -7.10 -11.80
CA ILE A 67 -9.90 -7.13 -12.12
C ILE A 67 -9.60 -7.93 -13.41
N GLU A 68 -10.46 -8.86 -13.80
CA GLU A 68 -10.30 -9.81 -14.91
C GLU A 68 -10.04 -9.19 -16.31
N ARG A 69 -10.20 -7.85 -16.45
CA ARG A 69 -10.05 -7.14 -17.73
C ARG A 69 -8.78 -6.30 -17.83
N TRP A 70 -7.92 -6.33 -16.82
CA TRP A 70 -6.76 -5.45 -16.73
C TRP A 70 -5.80 -5.59 -17.93
N GLU A 71 -5.67 -6.77 -18.52
CA GLU A 71 -4.80 -7.03 -19.67
C GLU A 71 -5.13 -6.20 -20.92
N ASN A 72 -6.35 -5.67 -21.02
CA ASN A 72 -6.79 -4.83 -22.13
C ASN A 72 -6.34 -3.36 -21.98
N TYR A 73 -5.63 -3.01 -20.91
CA TYR A 73 -5.24 -1.65 -20.59
C TYR A 73 -3.72 -1.53 -20.39
N ASN A 74 -3.20 -0.32 -20.59
CA ASN A 74 -1.80 0.02 -20.37
C ASN A 74 -1.64 1.15 -19.34
N ASN A 75 -2.75 1.76 -18.91
CA ASN A 75 -2.76 2.82 -17.92
C ASN A 75 -3.57 2.35 -16.72
N PHE A 76 -2.98 2.40 -15.53
CA PHE A 76 -3.60 1.88 -14.31
C PHE A 76 -3.53 2.89 -13.17
N ILE A 77 -4.59 2.89 -12.37
CA ILE A 77 -4.54 3.38 -10.99
C ILE A 77 -4.74 2.16 -10.10
N VAL A 78 -3.74 1.86 -9.28
CA VAL A 78 -3.78 0.77 -8.29
C VAL A 78 -4.08 1.39 -6.94
N LEU A 79 -5.08 0.88 -6.26
CA LEU A 79 -5.61 1.43 -5.01
C LEU A 79 -5.75 0.33 -3.96
N ASP A 80 -5.24 0.58 -2.77
CA ASP A 80 -5.66 -0.06 -1.55
C ASP A 80 -6.44 0.97 -0.73
N PRO A 81 -7.76 0.83 -0.58
CA PRO A 81 -8.59 1.80 0.13
C PRO A 81 -8.25 1.88 1.62
N ILE A 82 -8.06 0.75 2.28
CA ILE A 82 -7.59 0.66 3.68
C ILE A 82 -6.71 -0.59 3.84
N ASP A 83 -5.40 -0.42 3.64
CA ASP A 83 -4.44 -1.43 4.08
C ASP A 83 -4.40 -1.47 5.62
N GLY A 84 -4.53 -2.66 6.15
CA GLY A 84 -4.68 -2.85 7.59
C GLY A 84 -6.11 -2.67 8.07
N THR A 85 -7.10 -3.19 7.34
CA THR A 85 -8.53 -3.14 7.72
C THR A 85 -8.75 -3.68 9.13
N GLU A 86 -8.04 -4.74 9.56
CA GLU A 86 -8.11 -5.26 10.94
C GLU A 86 -7.67 -4.23 11.98
N ASN A 87 -6.61 -3.47 11.70
CA ASN A 87 -6.17 -2.38 12.57
C ASN A 87 -7.21 -1.26 12.62
N PHE A 88 -7.76 -0.89 11.46
CA PHE A 88 -8.78 0.15 11.36
C PHE A 88 -10.03 -0.16 12.18
N ILE A 89 -10.62 -1.35 12.01
CA ILE A 89 -11.81 -1.77 12.75
C ILE A 89 -11.54 -2.00 14.25
N SER A 90 -10.30 -2.32 14.62
CA SER A 90 -9.86 -2.44 16.00
C SER A 90 -9.55 -1.10 16.68
N GLY A 91 -9.65 0.02 15.95
CA GLY A 91 -9.37 1.37 16.48
C GLY A 91 -7.90 1.70 16.63
N MET A 92 -6.99 0.93 16.01
CA MET A 92 -5.57 1.24 15.96
C MET A 92 -5.29 2.35 14.94
N LEU A 93 -4.16 3.05 15.11
CA LEU A 93 -3.75 4.15 14.22
C LEU A 93 -2.97 3.66 12.99
N GLU A 94 -2.52 2.41 13.03
CA GLU A 94 -1.60 1.79 12.08
C GLU A 94 -2.35 1.19 10.87
N TRP A 95 -3.04 2.06 10.12
CA TRP A 95 -3.67 1.75 8.85
C TRP A 95 -3.30 2.79 7.79
N GLY A 96 -3.42 2.46 6.54
CA GLY A 96 -3.02 3.35 5.47
C GLY A 96 -3.83 3.20 4.19
N VAL A 97 -3.67 4.17 3.29
CA VAL A 97 -4.16 4.12 1.91
C VAL A 97 -2.97 4.10 0.98
N GLY A 98 -2.96 3.19 0.02
CA GLY A 98 -1.92 3.05 -0.99
C GLY A 98 -2.44 3.40 -2.38
N ILE A 99 -1.72 4.25 -3.11
CA ILE A 99 -2.05 4.63 -4.48
C ILE A 99 -0.80 4.49 -5.37
N SER A 100 -0.95 3.86 -6.53
CA SER A 100 0.07 3.86 -7.59
C SER A 100 -0.54 4.14 -8.95
N VAL A 101 0.11 4.97 -9.73
CA VAL A 101 -0.31 5.33 -11.08
C VAL A 101 0.72 4.84 -12.10
N PHE A 102 0.25 4.17 -13.13
CA PHE A 102 1.06 3.66 -14.23
C PHE A 102 0.56 4.21 -15.56
N GLU A 103 1.46 4.64 -16.43
CA GLU A 103 1.18 5.00 -17.82
C GLU A 103 2.05 4.17 -18.75
N ASN A 104 1.43 3.53 -19.74
CA ASN A 104 2.10 2.62 -20.67
C ASN A 104 2.90 1.53 -19.92
N ASN A 105 2.30 0.95 -18.89
CA ASN A 105 2.88 -0.06 -18.00
C ASN A 105 4.13 0.40 -17.21
N LYS A 106 4.41 1.71 -17.19
CA LYS A 106 5.52 2.28 -16.43
C LYS A 106 5.02 3.09 -15.26
N HIS A 107 5.69 2.97 -14.13
CA HIS A 107 5.40 3.78 -12.96
C HIS A 107 5.48 5.28 -13.27
N LYS A 108 4.48 6.03 -12.84
CA LYS A 108 4.39 7.49 -12.98
C LYS A 108 4.48 8.20 -11.65
N GLU A 109 3.65 7.82 -10.71
CA GLU A 109 3.61 8.37 -9.35
C GLU A 109 2.98 7.39 -8.38
N SER A 110 3.36 7.48 -7.11
CA SER A 110 2.77 6.71 -6.00
C SER A 110 2.61 7.57 -4.76
N ALA A 111 1.73 7.11 -3.87
CA ALA A 111 1.55 7.71 -2.56
C ALA A 111 1.21 6.65 -1.51
N ILE A 112 1.70 6.87 -0.30
CA ILE A 112 1.26 6.21 0.93
C ILE A 112 0.75 7.30 1.86
N ILE A 113 -0.44 7.08 2.42
CA ILE A 113 -1.06 7.97 3.40
C ILE A 113 -1.37 7.15 4.64
N LEU A 114 -1.02 7.68 5.80
CA LEU A 114 -1.36 7.13 7.12
C LEU A 114 -2.26 8.17 7.83
N PRO A 115 -3.58 8.12 7.58
CA PRO A 115 -4.47 9.24 7.89
C PRO A 115 -4.55 9.57 9.37
N ASP A 116 -4.63 8.55 10.25
CA ASP A 116 -4.73 8.76 11.70
C ASP A 116 -3.43 9.27 12.33
N MET A 117 -2.30 9.03 11.69
CA MET A 117 -0.99 9.54 12.10
C MET A 117 -0.66 10.89 11.47
N ASN A 118 -1.51 11.39 10.56
CA ASN A 118 -1.27 12.60 9.75
C ASN A 118 0.08 12.56 9.00
N LEU A 119 0.44 11.39 8.48
CA LEU A 119 1.68 11.14 7.75
C LEU A 119 1.39 10.77 6.30
N GLN A 120 2.28 11.15 5.41
CA GLN A 120 2.21 10.76 3.99
C GLN A 120 3.60 10.80 3.33
N ILE A 121 3.79 9.96 2.33
CA ILE A 121 4.92 10.02 1.38
C ILE A 121 4.34 9.94 -0.03
N MET A 122 4.85 10.77 -0.92
CA MET A 122 4.46 10.81 -2.33
C MET A 122 5.69 10.84 -3.23
N SER A 123 5.51 10.44 -4.47
CA SER A 123 6.53 10.58 -5.52
C SER A 123 7.12 11.99 -5.53
N GLY A 124 8.44 12.07 -5.66
CA GLY A 124 9.20 13.33 -5.64
C GLY A 124 9.50 13.88 -4.24
N ASN A 125 8.97 13.28 -3.15
CA ASN A 125 9.36 13.71 -1.81
C ASN A 125 10.82 13.36 -1.51
N LYS A 126 11.58 14.33 -1.00
CA LYS A 126 12.90 14.09 -0.43
C LYS A 126 12.74 13.58 0.99
N LEU A 127 13.20 12.36 1.25
CA LEU A 127 13.08 11.73 2.56
C LEU A 127 14.36 11.93 3.37
N ILE A 128 14.18 12.29 4.65
CA ILE A 128 15.24 12.24 5.65
C ILE A 128 15.23 10.81 6.21
N LYS A 129 16.37 10.13 6.12
CA LYS A 129 16.48 8.74 6.56
C LYS A 129 17.10 8.66 7.95
N ASN A 130 16.41 7.99 8.84
CA ASN A 130 16.94 7.54 10.13
C ASN A 130 17.85 6.31 9.92
N LYS A 131 18.60 5.93 10.94
CA LYS A 131 19.32 4.66 11.01
C LYS A 131 18.70 3.81 12.12
N SER A 132 18.31 2.59 11.78
CA SER A 132 17.62 1.70 12.70
C SER A 132 18.12 0.27 12.56
N ARG A 133 17.99 -0.50 13.64
CA ARG A 133 18.12 -1.97 13.62
C ARG A 133 16.75 -2.68 13.66
N ILE A 134 15.65 -1.94 13.51
CA ILE A 134 14.31 -2.52 13.47
C ILE A 134 14.03 -3.06 12.08
N VAL A 135 13.41 -4.25 12.03
CA VAL A 135 12.94 -4.90 10.80
C VAL A 135 11.44 -5.01 10.83
N GLY A 136 10.80 -4.52 9.77
CA GLY A 136 9.37 -4.73 9.55
C GLY A 136 9.11 -6.10 8.95
N MET A 137 8.07 -6.78 9.43
CA MET A 137 7.62 -8.07 8.92
C MET A 137 6.10 -8.09 8.75
N SER A 138 5.63 -8.89 7.79
CA SER A 138 4.21 -9.18 7.67
C SER A 138 3.71 -10.03 8.84
N THR A 139 2.53 -9.74 9.39
CA THR A 139 1.88 -10.58 10.42
C THR A 139 1.62 -12.01 9.92
N ARG A 140 1.42 -12.20 8.62
CA ARG A 140 1.26 -13.51 7.98
C ARG A 140 2.48 -14.41 8.17
N HIS A 141 3.68 -13.83 8.34
CA HIS A 141 4.91 -14.55 8.63
C HIS A 141 4.78 -15.35 9.93
N PHE A 142 4.31 -14.71 11.00
CA PHE A 142 4.11 -15.35 12.29
C PHE A 142 2.98 -16.37 12.29
N LYS A 143 1.89 -16.11 11.55
CA LYS A 143 0.79 -17.08 11.39
C LYS A 143 1.24 -18.40 10.76
N LYS A 144 2.33 -18.41 9.99
CA LYS A 144 2.96 -19.62 9.42
C LYS A 144 4.03 -20.25 10.32
N GLY A 145 4.17 -19.79 11.56
CA GLY A 145 5.14 -20.32 12.52
C GLY A 145 6.60 -19.99 12.19
N LEU A 146 6.84 -19.11 11.23
CA LEU A 146 8.19 -18.67 10.90
C LEU A 146 8.71 -17.72 11.98
N GLN A 147 9.93 -17.97 12.48
CA GLN A 147 10.56 -17.13 13.49
C GLN A 147 11.67 -16.27 12.87
N PRO A 148 11.76 -15.00 13.24
CA PRO A 148 12.94 -14.21 12.91
C PRO A 148 14.18 -14.81 13.59
N CYS A 149 15.28 -14.94 12.87
CA CYS A 149 16.45 -15.66 13.38
C CYS A 149 17.70 -14.80 13.58
N ASP A 150 17.75 -13.57 13.05
CA ASP A 150 18.92 -12.71 13.21
C ASP A 150 18.82 -11.87 14.50
N LYS A 151 19.67 -12.20 15.48
CA LYS A 151 19.72 -11.54 16.80
C LYS A 151 20.21 -10.08 16.76
N ASN A 152 20.74 -9.62 15.62
CA ASN A 152 21.19 -8.24 15.46
C ASN A 152 20.04 -7.25 15.22
N TYR A 153 18.82 -7.76 14.99
CA TYR A 153 17.65 -6.94 14.66
C TYR A 153 16.53 -7.12 15.69
N ASP A 154 15.78 -6.03 15.88
CA ASP A 154 14.51 -6.02 16.58
C ASP A 154 13.37 -6.09 15.55
N TYR A 155 12.40 -6.98 15.73
CA TYR A 155 11.36 -7.24 14.75
C TYR A 155 10.03 -6.61 15.15
N ARG A 156 9.29 -6.09 14.15
CA ARG A 156 7.94 -5.53 14.31
C ARG A 156 7.02 -6.08 13.23
N ALA A 157 5.79 -6.41 13.63
CA ALA A 157 4.71 -6.81 12.74
C ALA A 157 3.50 -5.90 13.03
N LEU A 158 3.30 -4.89 12.18
CA LEU A 158 2.34 -3.81 12.44
C LEU A 158 0.97 -4.03 11.78
N GLY A 159 0.77 -5.15 11.07
CA GLY A 159 -0.52 -5.51 10.49
C GLY A 159 -0.94 -4.74 9.24
N CYS A 160 -0.12 -3.82 8.75
CA CYS A 160 -0.37 -2.98 7.60
C CYS A 160 0.91 -2.83 6.77
N SER A 161 0.85 -3.11 5.48
CA SER A 161 1.98 -3.02 4.56
C SER A 161 2.41 -1.57 4.34
N MET A 162 1.43 -0.65 4.22
CA MET A 162 1.70 0.77 3.99
C MET A 162 2.52 1.38 5.13
N ILE A 163 2.21 1.07 6.38
CA ILE A 163 2.98 1.59 7.52
C ILE A 163 4.39 0.97 7.59
N ASN A 164 4.52 -0.33 7.30
CA ASN A 164 5.84 -0.98 7.23
C ASN A 164 6.70 -0.34 6.14
N MET A 165 6.11 -0.08 4.94
CA MET A 165 6.79 0.57 3.83
C MET A 165 7.10 2.04 4.14
N TYR A 166 6.20 2.77 4.79
CA TYR A 166 6.48 4.12 5.28
C TYR A 166 7.71 4.15 6.19
N TYR A 167 7.79 3.23 7.15
CA TYR A 167 8.92 3.18 8.08
C TYR A 167 10.24 2.77 7.44
N VAL A 168 10.23 1.87 6.46
CA VAL A 168 11.48 1.56 5.75
C VAL A 168 11.91 2.72 4.86
N LEU A 169 10.98 3.43 4.23
CA LEU A 169 11.26 4.62 3.41
C LEU A 169 11.90 5.75 4.23
N THR A 170 11.43 5.98 5.45
CA THR A 170 12.00 6.98 6.37
C THR A 170 13.21 6.48 7.15
N GLY A 171 13.64 5.23 6.96
CA GLY A 171 14.77 4.63 7.68
C GLY A 171 14.47 4.29 9.15
N SER A 172 13.24 4.46 9.61
CA SER A 172 12.79 3.99 10.94
C SER A 172 12.81 2.46 11.03
N PHE A 173 12.66 1.77 9.88
CA PHE A 173 13.03 0.37 9.71
C PHE A 173 14.27 0.25 8.83
N ASN A 174 15.18 -0.65 9.21
CA ASN A 174 16.35 -1.00 8.41
C ASN A 174 15.94 -1.67 7.10
N HIS A 175 15.00 -2.59 7.18
CA HIS A 175 14.39 -3.23 6.03
C HIS A 175 12.97 -3.74 6.34
N TYR A 176 12.21 -4.03 5.28
CA TYR A 176 10.91 -4.67 5.36
C TYR A 176 10.88 -5.92 4.49
N VAL A 177 10.35 -7.00 5.04
CA VAL A 177 10.26 -8.31 4.37
C VAL A 177 8.85 -8.86 4.50
N ASP A 178 8.24 -9.24 3.38
CA ASP A 178 7.04 -10.09 3.34
C ASP A 178 7.32 -11.35 2.52
N PRO A 179 7.74 -12.44 3.16
CA PRO A 179 8.06 -13.70 2.48
C PRO A 179 6.81 -14.52 2.11
N ILE A 180 5.63 -14.09 2.55
CA ILE A 180 4.34 -14.72 2.21
C ILE A 180 3.72 -14.05 1.00
N GLY A 181 3.94 -12.75 0.86
CA GLY A 181 3.54 -11.93 -0.27
C GLY A 181 2.25 -11.13 -0.07
N GLY A 182 2.21 -9.97 -0.73
CA GLY A 182 1.06 -9.08 -0.89
C GLY A 182 0.55 -9.05 -2.34
N PHE A 183 -0.68 -8.62 -2.54
CA PHE A 183 -1.19 -8.28 -3.87
C PHE A 183 -0.63 -6.92 -4.33
N VAL A 184 -0.83 -6.57 -5.58
CA VAL A 184 -0.28 -5.34 -6.17
C VAL A 184 -0.71 -4.07 -5.43
N TRP A 185 -1.92 -4.02 -4.91
CA TRP A 185 -2.41 -2.89 -4.11
C TRP A 185 -1.72 -2.78 -2.76
N ASP A 186 -1.38 -3.90 -2.10
CA ASP A 186 -0.60 -3.95 -0.85
C ASP A 186 0.84 -3.45 -1.03
N ILE A 187 1.44 -3.59 -2.23
CA ILE A 187 2.90 -3.49 -2.38
C ILE A 187 3.40 -2.40 -3.33
N LEU A 188 2.73 -2.18 -4.49
CA LEU A 188 3.25 -1.25 -5.52
C LEU A 188 3.48 0.17 -5.01
N PRO A 189 2.62 0.75 -4.13
CA PRO A 189 2.87 2.09 -3.63
C PRO A 189 4.24 2.23 -2.95
N GLY A 190 4.57 1.31 -2.07
CA GLY A 190 5.83 1.34 -1.34
C GLY A 190 7.04 0.92 -2.17
N LEU A 191 6.91 -0.10 -3.05
CA LEU A 191 8.00 -0.54 -3.92
C LEU A 191 8.47 0.57 -4.84
N ASN A 192 7.54 1.29 -5.47
CA ASN A 192 7.85 2.36 -6.40
C ASN A 192 8.46 3.58 -5.68
N LEU A 193 7.92 3.97 -4.53
CA LEU A 193 8.52 5.02 -3.69
C LEU A 193 9.93 4.64 -3.22
N ALA A 194 10.17 3.35 -2.92
CA ALA A 194 11.50 2.86 -2.54
C ALA A 194 12.50 2.95 -3.70
N LEU A 195 12.09 2.61 -4.93
CA LEU A 195 12.92 2.78 -6.13
C LEU A 195 13.28 4.24 -6.38
N GLU A 196 12.31 5.17 -6.29
CA GLU A 196 12.57 6.61 -6.41
C GLU A 196 13.60 7.11 -5.39
N ASN A 197 13.60 6.51 -4.20
CA ASN A 197 14.52 6.81 -3.11
C ASN A 197 15.81 5.96 -3.14
N LYS A 198 16.10 5.30 -4.30
CA LYS A 198 17.33 4.54 -4.57
C LYS A 198 17.58 3.39 -3.59
N MET A 199 16.53 2.82 -3.03
CA MET A 199 16.62 1.64 -2.18
C MET A 199 16.77 0.37 -3.02
N ASP A 200 17.25 -0.71 -2.41
CA ASP A 200 17.25 -2.02 -3.05
C ASP A 200 15.92 -2.72 -2.82
N VAL A 201 15.21 -3.00 -3.92
CA VAL A 201 13.86 -3.57 -3.92
C VAL A 201 13.89 -4.90 -4.65
N TYR A 202 13.31 -5.93 -4.04
CA TYR A 202 13.20 -7.27 -4.60
C TYR A 202 11.75 -7.73 -4.59
N VAL A 203 11.35 -8.39 -5.68
CA VAL A 203 10.05 -9.05 -5.86
C VAL A 203 10.32 -10.48 -6.32
N ASP A 204 9.77 -11.48 -5.61
CA ASP A 204 10.02 -12.90 -5.85
C ASP A 204 11.53 -13.20 -6.00
N ASP A 205 12.36 -12.63 -5.09
CA ASP A 205 13.82 -12.74 -5.01
C ASP A 205 14.58 -12.13 -6.22
N LYS A 206 13.91 -11.45 -7.15
CA LYS A 206 14.51 -10.73 -8.27
C LYS A 206 14.51 -9.23 -8.02
N LYS A 207 15.55 -8.55 -8.51
CA LYS A 207 15.61 -7.09 -8.41
C LYS A 207 14.46 -6.47 -9.19
N TYR A 208 13.63 -5.68 -8.50
CA TYR A 208 12.49 -4.98 -9.09
C TYR A 208 12.95 -3.69 -9.76
N ASN A 209 12.38 -3.35 -10.91
CA ASN A 209 12.77 -2.23 -11.77
C ASN A 209 11.64 -1.20 -12.01
N GLY A 210 10.48 -1.36 -11.36
CA GLY A 210 9.33 -0.45 -11.52
C GLY A 210 8.34 -0.89 -12.59
N GLU A 211 8.42 -2.12 -13.10
CA GLU A 211 7.44 -2.69 -14.01
C GLU A 211 6.08 -2.90 -13.34
N PHE A 212 5.01 -2.83 -14.12
CA PHE A 212 3.69 -3.20 -13.65
C PHE A 212 3.62 -4.72 -13.39
N LEU A 213 3.07 -5.09 -12.23
CA LEU A 213 2.91 -6.48 -11.80
C LEU A 213 1.46 -6.93 -11.98
N SER A 214 1.24 -8.21 -12.37
CA SER A 214 -0.11 -8.77 -12.50
C SER A 214 -0.89 -8.70 -11.19
N PRO A 215 -2.15 -8.23 -11.19
CA PRO A 215 -2.98 -8.18 -9.98
C PRO A 215 -3.49 -9.54 -9.50
N GLU A 216 -3.28 -10.61 -10.28
CA GLU A 216 -3.90 -11.92 -10.04
C GLU A 216 -3.18 -12.78 -9.01
N LYS A 217 -1.97 -12.39 -8.60
CA LYS A 217 -1.17 -13.18 -7.66
C LYS A 217 -0.52 -12.32 -6.58
N ARG A 218 -0.06 -12.97 -5.52
CA ARG A 218 0.75 -12.37 -4.47
C ARG A 218 2.24 -12.44 -4.83
N TYR A 219 2.99 -11.46 -4.39
CA TYR A 219 4.43 -11.34 -4.60
C TYR A 219 5.16 -11.22 -3.28
N LYS A 220 6.17 -12.05 -3.06
CA LYS A 220 7.13 -11.87 -1.96
C LYS A 220 7.91 -10.59 -2.19
N ILE A 221 8.13 -9.81 -1.15
CA ILE A 221 8.85 -8.56 -1.27
C ILE A 221 9.94 -8.40 -0.23
N LYS A 222 10.97 -7.65 -0.61
CA LYS A 222 12.02 -7.20 0.29
C LYS A 222 12.48 -5.80 -0.11
N ILE A 223 12.44 -4.87 0.84
CA ILE A 223 12.93 -3.49 0.68
C ILE A 223 14.08 -3.29 1.67
N LEU A 224 15.26 -2.93 1.18
CA LEU A 224 16.45 -2.69 1.99
C LEU A 224 16.80 -1.21 1.96
N ASN A 225 17.00 -0.63 3.14
CA ASN A 225 17.60 0.70 3.27
C ASN A 225 19.12 0.56 3.05
N LYS A 226 19.70 1.49 2.28
CA LYS A 226 21.15 1.54 2.04
C LYS A 226 21.86 2.30 3.14
#